data_5ab055bd40d0d6c5ec02aea41a41a89f
#
_entry.id   5ab055bd40d0d6c5ec02aea41a41a89f
#
_cell.length_a   1.000
_cell.length_b   1.000
_cell.length_c   1.000
_cell.angle_alpha   90.00
_cell.angle_beta   90.00
_cell.angle_gamma   90.00
#
_symmetry.space_group_name_H-M   'P 1'
#
loop_
_entity.id
_entity.type
_entity.pdbx_description
1 polymer ?
#
loop_
_entity_poly.entity_id
_entity_poly.type
_entity_poly.pdbx_seq_one_letter_code
_entity_poly.pdbx_strand_id
1 'polypeptide(L)'
;MKRRRFPVIILRPIGMGGEGAATWRRRISTLGHIPRDTFILLLVIARLTTAACADDVPAAPRSPTPQPPLQADSVDTTDGAGMDPAVISSVMQASLAFLQPRTLENHEIHDFALWGLNGLSALDPSLSIEEQHGFLQLTAPQKTVLALPVPAADDVPGWSAAITRILDVAWHHSAAMRSTGADGVLQGFFDELFNHLDPYSRYIPPQAAVSDRSTRTGGEATAGLTLGVDHHAIMITAVNANGPAWPTTLAAGQIVRAINGRSTESRSLDTVNAWLNGPVGSLVRITVEARGRQTTVTLHRASTPPETVFAYTSGKHVVLHITAFSANTAEEMSQYLDEAMNVPGLSGLVIDLRGNRGGVLQQAVTTSALMLDHGVAAITQGRDPQANHVWAVQGGDMTNGLPIIVLVDGRTASAAEILAAALADQKRGVVMGSATLGKGLVQTIGQLPNGAELFVTWSRVLAPLGWPLQGLGVMPQVCTSLGEAALDHQLQDLAEGTADSRDWIAAARQIRYPADLSRILTIRKACPAAIGTDGDLDAAYSLLDNPVEYRAALATIPEEESSPPNGG
;
A
#
# COMPACT_ATOMS: atom_id res chain seq x y z
N MET A 1 -22.60 16.96 -32.17
CA MET A 1 -22.97 15.61 -31.69
C MET A 1 -23.46 15.71 -30.26
N LYS A 2 -24.68 15.31 -29.92
CA LYS A 2 -25.25 15.36 -28.56
C LYS A 2 -24.66 14.18 -27.77
N ARG A 3 -23.81 14.46 -26.78
CA ARG A 3 -23.30 13.46 -25.84
C ARG A 3 -24.47 12.82 -25.09
N ARG A 4 -24.75 11.55 -25.33
CA ARG A 4 -25.66 10.75 -24.50
C ARG A 4 -24.92 10.46 -23.20
N ARG A 5 -25.30 11.13 -22.12
CA ARG A 5 -24.92 10.72 -20.76
C ARG A 5 -25.70 9.43 -20.45
N PHE A 6 -25.03 8.32 -20.38
CA PHE A 6 -25.60 7.08 -19.84
C PHE A 6 -25.74 7.23 -18.33
N PRO A 7 -26.84 6.74 -17.72
CA PRO A 7 -26.96 6.74 -16.28
C PRO A 7 -25.88 5.83 -15.68
N VAL A 8 -25.01 6.40 -14.87
CA VAL A 8 -24.07 5.66 -14.02
C VAL A 8 -24.89 5.05 -12.90
N ILE A 9 -25.08 3.73 -12.95
CA ILE A 9 -25.67 2.99 -11.83
C ILE A 9 -24.51 2.55 -10.96
N ILE A 10 -24.34 3.21 -9.82
CA ILE A 10 -23.38 2.77 -8.80
C ILE A 10 -23.97 1.48 -8.21
N LEU A 11 -23.27 0.36 -8.41
CA LEU A 11 -23.57 -0.86 -7.67
C LEU A 11 -23.26 -0.56 -6.21
N ARG A 12 -24.29 -0.45 -5.38
CA ARG A 12 -24.13 -0.45 -3.93
C ARG A 12 -24.23 -1.89 -3.48
N PRO A 13 -23.34 -2.36 -2.58
CA PRO A 13 -23.57 -3.63 -1.93
C PRO A 13 -24.97 -3.60 -1.33
N ILE A 14 -25.82 -4.53 -1.73
CA ILE A 14 -27.13 -4.69 -1.12
C ILE A 14 -26.86 -5.32 0.23
N GLY A 15 -27.02 -4.53 1.30
CA GLY A 15 -26.88 -5.04 2.66
C GLY A 15 -27.70 -6.33 2.78
N MET A 16 -27.05 -7.44 3.06
CA MET A 16 -27.72 -8.70 3.36
C MET A 16 -28.60 -8.48 4.60
N GLY A 17 -29.85 -8.07 4.36
CA GLY A 17 -30.90 -8.23 5.35
C GLY A 17 -30.98 -9.71 5.69
N GLY A 18 -31.09 -10.04 6.97
CA GLY A 18 -30.92 -11.32 7.65
C GLY A 18 -31.45 -12.64 7.05
N GLU A 19 -31.71 -12.73 5.74
CA GLU A 19 -32.16 -13.94 5.06
C GLU A 19 -31.03 -14.70 4.33
N GLY A 20 -29.91 -14.04 4.00
CA GLY A 20 -28.77 -14.68 3.36
C GLY A 20 -28.00 -15.65 4.27
N ALA A 21 -28.02 -15.42 5.59
CA ALA A 21 -27.41 -16.34 6.56
C ALA A 21 -28.20 -17.67 6.71
N ALA A 22 -29.47 -17.70 6.34
CA ALA A 22 -30.32 -18.89 6.41
C ALA A 22 -30.09 -19.84 5.20
N THR A 23 -29.72 -19.31 4.05
CA THR A 23 -29.46 -20.12 2.84
C THR A 23 -28.13 -20.86 2.91
N TRP A 24 -27.14 -20.29 3.59
CA TRP A 24 -25.84 -20.96 3.82
C TRP A 24 -25.98 -22.18 4.75
N ARG A 25 -26.83 -22.07 5.77
CA ARG A 25 -27.15 -23.21 6.64
C ARG A 25 -27.97 -24.32 5.97
N ARG A 26 -28.75 -24.00 4.93
CA ARG A 26 -29.54 -25.01 4.21
C ARG A 26 -28.75 -25.87 3.22
N ARG A 27 -27.60 -25.38 2.70
CA ARG A 27 -26.74 -26.21 1.80
C ARG A 27 -25.90 -27.25 2.55
N ILE A 28 -25.73 -27.14 3.87
CA ILE A 28 -25.04 -28.13 4.70
C ILE A 28 -26.01 -29.24 5.16
N SER A 29 -27.34 -29.04 5.09
CA SER A 29 -28.33 -30.02 5.54
C SER A 29 -28.76 -31.05 4.49
N THR A 30 -28.24 -30.99 3.27
CA THR A 30 -28.55 -31.94 2.19
C THR A 30 -27.50 -33.04 1.97
N LEU A 31 -26.45 -33.09 2.80
CA LEU A 31 -25.61 -34.29 2.89
C LEU A 31 -26.32 -35.31 3.79
N GLY A 32 -26.78 -36.39 3.14
CA GLY A 32 -27.63 -37.41 3.71
C GLY A 32 -27.15 -38.02 5.02
N HIS A 33 -28.11 -38.51 5.79
CA HIS A 33 -27.97 -39.20 7.06
C HIS A 33 -26.74 -40.09 7.16
N ILE A 34 -25.73 -39.66 7.93
CA ILE A 34 -24.68 -40.53 8.46
C ILE A 34 -25.20 -41.06 9.81
N PRO A 35 -25.22 -42.37 10.05
CA PRO A 35 -25.70 -42.96 11.31
C PRO A 35 -24.86 -42.46 12.49
N ARG A 36 -25.50 -42.20 13.61
CA ARG A 36 -24.92 -41.66 14.84
C ARG A 36 -23.74 -42.48 15.39
N ASP A 37 -23.63 -43.74 15.04
CA ASP A 37 -22.63 -44.66 15.58
C ASP A 37 -21.23 -44.49 14.95
N THR A 38 -21.14 -43.89 13.76
CA THR A 38 -19.85 -43.64 13.10
C THR A 38 -19.13 -42.40 13.65
N PHE A 39 -19.86 -41.46 14.28
CA PHE A 39 -19.30 -40.25 14.83
C PHE A 39 -18.58 -40.47 16.18
N ILE A 40 -19.00 -41.48 16.94
CA ILE A 40 -18.39 -41.85 18.23
C ILE A 40 -17.04 -42.56 18.02
N LEU A 41 -16.91 -43.34 16.94
CA LEU A 41 -15.67 -44.08 16.64
C LEU A 41 -14.54 -43.15 16.16
N LEU A 42 -14.87 -42.08 15.43
CA LEU A 42 -13.89 -41.09 14.98
C LEU A 42 -13.37 -40.19 16.12
N LEU A 43 -14.18 -39.91 17.13
CA LEU A 43 -13.78 -39.15 18.32
C LEU A 43 -12.94 -39.98 19.30
N VAL A 44 -13.07 -41.28 19.33
CA VAL A 44 -12.26 -42.18 20.18
C VAL A 44 -10.89 -42.43 19.53
N ILE A 45 -10.79 -42.50 18.22
CA ILE A 45 -9.50 -42.65 17.50
C ILE A 45 -8.66 -41.36 17.61
N ALA A 46 -9.29 -40.16 17.62
CA ALA A 46 -8.58 -38.90 17.80
C ALA A 46 -8.04 -38.69 19.22
N ARG A 47 -8.54 -39.43 20.23
CA ARG A 47 -8.03 -39.34 21.63
C ARG A 47 -6.94 -40.37 21.98
N LEU A 48 -6.72 -41.38 21.13
CA LEU A 48 -5.71 -42.42 21.39
C LEU A 48 -4.36 -42.19 20.68
N THR A 49 -4.24 -41.16 19.84
CA THR A 49 -2.98 -40.81 19.15
C THR A 49 -2.22 -39.62 19.73
N THR A 50 -2.64 -39.08 20.89
CA THR A 50 -1.96 -37.95 21.55
C THR A 50 -1.12 -38.31 22.77
N ALA A 51 -0.82 -39.60 22.95
CA ALA A 51 0.00 -40.06 24.10
C ALA A 51 1.23 -40.86 23.64
N ALA A 52 2.09 -40.29 22.81
CA ALA A 52 3.50 -40.70 22.68
C ALA A 52 4.17 -39.79 21.64
N CYS A 53 4.81 -38.74 22.10
CA CYS A 53 6.05 -38.09 21.62
C CYS A 53 6.13 -36.73 22.31
N ALA A 54 6.58 -36.72 23.53
CA ALA A 54 7.13 -35.53 24.16
C ALA A 54 8.65 -35.65 24.01
N ASP A 55 9.17 -34.97 22.99
CA ASP A 55 10.58 -34.61 22.93
C ASP A 55 10.68 -33.15 22.49
N ASP A 56 11.36 -32.42 23.33
CA ASP A 56 11.79 -31.04 23.36
C ASP A 56 11.72 -30.26 22.03
N VAL A 57 10.69 -29.42 21.89
CA VAL A 57 10.71 -28.26 21.01
C VAL A 57 10.88 -27.03 21.91
N PRO A 58 11.93 -26.21 21.72
CA PRO A 58 12.09 -24.98 22.49
C PRO A 58 10.91 -24.04 22.20
N ALA A 59 10.26 -23.57 23.24
CA ALA A 59 9.14 -22.66 23.21
C ALA A 59 9.52 -21.37 22.46
N ALA A 60 8.72 -21.02 21.45
CA ALA A 60 8.79 -19.72 20.80
C ALA A 60 8.64 -18.60 21.84
N PRO A 61 9.39 -17.49 21.71
CA PRO A 61 9.29 -16.38 22.65
C PRO A 61 7.86 -15.81 22.60
N ARG A 62 7.23 -15.76 23.76
CA ARG A 62 5.93 -15.13 23.94
C ARG A 62 6.05 -13.66 23.58
N SER A 63 5.20 -13.19 22.67
CA SER A 63 5.01 -11.77 22.42
C SER A 63 4.75 -11.04 23.74
N PRO A 64 5.40 -9.90 23.98
CA PRO A 64 5.15 -9.12 25.19
C PRO A 64 3.70 -8.66 25.21
N THR A 65 3.04 -8.86 26.33
CA THR A 65 1.71 -8.33 26.63
C THR A 65 1.74 -6.81 26.46
N PRO A 66 0.77 -6.18 25.77
CA PRO A 66 0.73 -4.72 25.67
C PRO A 66 0.63 -4.11 27.08
N GLN A 67 1.61 -3.34 27.47
CA GLN A 67 1.50 -2.48 28.64
C GLN A 67 0.47 -1.39 28.36
N PRO A 68 -0.39 -1.03 29.36
CA PRO A 68 -1.29 0.11 29.17
C PRO A 68 -0.45 1.38 28.92
N PRO A 69 -0.95 2.30 28.08
CA PRO A 69 -0.22 3.53 27.80
C PRO A 69 -0.02 4.30 29.10
N LEU A 70 1.24 4.63 29.37
CA LEU A 70 1.58 5.62 30.37
C LEU A 70 0.80 6.90 30.05
N GLN A 71 0.03 7.39 31.01
CA GLN A 71 -0.62 8.69 30.90
C GLN A 71 0.47 9.71 30.63
N ALA A 72 0.41 10.34 29.45
CA ALA A 72 1.22 11.48 29.14
C ALA A 72 0.72 12.63 30.01
N ASP A 73 1.47 12.96 31.02
CA ASP A 73 1.34 14.26 31.66
C ASP A 73 1.52 15.32 30.58
N SER A 74 0.59 16.25 30.52
CA SER A 74 0.63 17.40 29.62
C SER A 74 1.88 18.21 29.93
N VAL A 75 2.94 17.98 29.15
CA VAL A 75 4.11 18.85 29.15
C VAL A 75 3.72 20.15 28.46
N ASP A 76 3.73 21.19 29.26
CA ASP A 76 3.53 22.59 28.86
C ASP A 76 4.66 22.98 27.86
N THR A 77 4.30 23.18 26.58
CA THR A 77 5.23 23.50 25.51
C THR A 77 5.49 25.01 25.46
N THR A 78 6.23 25.50 26.41
CA THR A 78 6.87 26.85 26.31
C THR A 78 8.16 26.84 27.12
N ASP A 79 9.25 26.43 26.50
CA ASP A 79 10.59 27.01 26.51
C ASP A 79 11.52 26.03 25.80
N GLY A 80 12.39 26.52 24.91
CA GLY A 80 13.23 25.76 24.01
C GLY A 80 13.92 24.56 24.69
N ALA A 81 13.33 23.38 24.53
CA ALA A 81 13.92 22.14 25.02
C ALA A 81 15.29 22.00 24.37
N GLY A 82 16.35 22.04 25.16
CA GLY A 82 17.71 21.77 24.73
C GLY A 82 17.79 20.40 24.09
N MET A 83 18.74 20.18 23.21
CA MET A 83 19.00 18.87 22.64
C MET A 83 19.43 17.90 23.77
N ASP A 84 18.61 16.89 24.07
CA ASP A 84 18.93 15.88 25.08
C ASP A 84 19.87 14.81 24.48
N PRO A 85 21.14 14.74 24.91
CA PRO A 85 22.10 13.77 24.40
C PRO A 85 21.67 12.31 24.62
N ALA A 86 20.89 11.99 25.67
CA ALA A 86 20.43 10.65 25.93
C ALA A 86 19.39 10.20 24.89
N VAL A 87 18.46 11.09 24.52
CA VAL A 87 17.48 10.86 23.44
C VAL A 87 18.21 10.70 22.10
N ILE A 88 19.13 11.60 21.77
CA ILE A 88 19.91 11.53 20.52
C ILE A 88 20.66 10.19 20.43
N SER A 89 21.38 9.80 21.50
CA SER A 89 22.13 8.54 21.54
C SER A 89 21.22 7.34 21.29
N SER A 90 20.06 7.29 21.94
CA SER A 90 19.10 6.20 21.77
C SER A 90 18.52 6.13 20.35
N VAL A 91 18.22 7.29 19.74
CA VAL A 91 17.75 7.40 18.35
C VAL A 91 18.84 6.92 17.39
N MET A 92 20.09 7.38 17.55
CA MET A 92 21.20 6.99 16.68
C MET A 92 21.49 5.48 16.78
N GLN A 93 21.52 4.93 17.99
CA GLN A 93 21.74 3.51 18.19
C GLN A 93 20.64 2.67 17.53
N ALA A 94 19.38 3.03 17.74
CA ALA A 94 18.25 2.32 17.13
C ALA A 94 18.27 2.43 15.61
N SER A 95 18.57 3.62 15.07
CA SER A 95 18.59 3.89 13.63
C SER A 95 19.71 3.11 12.92
N LEU A 96 20.94 3.19 13.41
CA LEU A 96 22.07 2.51 12.79
C LEU A 96 21.91 0.99 12.84
N ALA A 97 21.46 0.44 13.96
CA ALA A 97 21.15 -0.98 14.10
C ALA A 97 19.99 -1.44 13.18
N PHE A 98 19.04 -0.54 12.89
CA PHE A 98 17.95 -0.83 11.96
C PHE A 98 18.39 -0.77 10.50
N LEU A 99 19.19 0.24 10.12
CA LEU A 99 19.65 0.49 8.76
C LEU A 99 20.59 -0.60 8.24
N GLN A 100 21.62 -0.94 9.02
CA GLN A 100 22.73 -1.77 8.58
C GLN A 100 22.32 -3.11 7.94
N PRO A 101 21.44 -3.93 8.51
CA PRO A 101 21.03 -5.20 7.89
C PRO A 101 20.02 -5.00 6.73
N ARG A 102 19.38 -3.83 6.60
CA ARG A 102 18.18 -3.66 5.78
C ARG A 102 18.36 -2.87 4.49
N THR A 103 19.39 -2.06 4.36
CA THR A 103 19.63 -1.36 3.09
C THR A 103 19.87 -2.35 1.94
N LEU A 104 19.40 -2.02 0.74
CA LEU A 104 19.52 -2.89 -0.45
C LEU A 104 20.97 -3.24 -0.80
N GLU A 105 21.84 -2.27 -0.61
CA GLU A 105 23.28 -2.43 -0.82
C GLU A 105 23.96 -2.49 0.55
N ASN A 106 25.11 -3.15 0.59
CA ASN A 106 25.86 -3.28 1.83
C ASN A 106 26.66 -2.00 2.06
N HIS A 107 26.35 -1.33 3.18
CA HIS A 107 27.08 -0.17 3.67
C HIS A 107 27.50 -0.43 5.11
N GLU A 108 28.65 0.10 5.50
CA GLU A 108 29.13 0.07 6.87
C GLU A 108 28.45 1.16 7.71
N ILE A 109 28.43 0.99 9.02
CA ILE A 109 27.90 2.03 9.94
C ILE A 109 28.71 3.33 9.78
N HIS A 110 30.00 3.20 9.51
CA HIS A 110 30.90 4.30 9.16
C HIS A 110 30.31 5.19 8.05
N ASP A 111 29.84 4.58 6.94
CA ASP A 111 29.29 5.32 5.81
C ASP A 111 28.03 6.10 6.22
N PHE A 112 27.08 5.44 6.90
CA PHE A 112 25.86 6.08 7.39
C PHE A 112 26.16 7.26 8.32
N ALA A 113 27.15 7.09 9.21
CA ALA A 113 27.54 8.12 10.16
C ALA A 113 28.12 9.35 9.45
N LEU A 114 29.05 9.16 8.52
CA LEU A 114 29.66 10.26 7.77
C LEU A 114 28.65 10.97 6.87
N TRP A 115 27.81 10.23 6.15
CA TRP A 115 26.76 10.85 5.33
C TRP A 115 25.83 11.71 6.20
N GLY A 116 25.30 11.17 7.28
CA GLY A 116 24.42 11.95 8.16
C GLY A 116 25.10 13.16 8.81
N LEU A 117 26.35 13.01 9.23
CA LEU A 117 27.11 14.14 9.82
C LEU A 117 27.39 15.26 8.81
N ASN A 118 27.53 14.95 7.52
CA ASN A 118 27.68 15.97 6.47
C ASN A 118 26.43 16.87 6.36
N GLY A 119 25.25 16.39 6.78
CA GLY A 119 24.04 17.20 6.86
C GLY A 119 24.13 18.41 7.79
N LEU A 120 25.09 18.43 8.72
CA LEU A 120 25.32 19.61 9.59
C LEU A 120 25.74 20.84 8.79
N SER A 121 26.50 20.68 7.71
CA SER A 121 26.90 21.78 6.85
C SER A 121 25.73 22.42 6.08
N ALA A 122 24.66 21.65 5.84
CA ALA A 122 23.42 22.18 5.26
C ALA A 122 22.63 23.03 6.26
N LEU A 123 22.71 22.70 7.56
CA LEU A 123 22.08 23.49 8.63
C LEU A 123 22.89 24.75 8.98
N ASP A 124 24.22 24.63 9.01
CA ASP A 124 25.13 25.73 9.26
C ASP A 124 26.41 25.55 8.42
N PRO A 125 26.58 26.33 7.33
CA PRO A 125 27.77 26.25 6.48
C PRO A 125 29.11 26.57 7.17
N SER A 126 29.09 27.10 8.40
CA SER A 126 30.29 27.32 9.19
C SER A 126 30.81 26.09 9.92
N LEU A 127 30.00 25.01 9.92
CA LEU A 127 30.34 23.69 10.48
C LEU A 127 30.87 22.78 9.39
N SER A 128 31.96 22.10 9.64
CA SER A 128 32.40 20.97 8.79
C SER A 128 32.88 19.82 9.66
N ILE A 129 32.68 18.59 9.13
CA ILE A 129 33.19 17.36 9.73
C ILE A 129 34.07 16.68 8.71
N GLU A 130 35.28 16.36 9.14
CA GLU A 130 36.24 15.65 8.32
C GLU A 130 36.87 14.51 9.09
N GLU A 131 37.13 13.40 8.41
CA GLU A 131 37.96 12.32 8.92
C GLU A 131 39.41 12.55 8.49
N GLN A 132 40.28 12.78 9.47
CA GLN A 132 41.70 12.96 9.22
C GLN A 132 42.53 12.16 10.22
N HIS A 133 43.49 11.39 9.72
CA HIS A 133 44.47 10.63 10.53
C HIS A 133 43.82 9.72 11.58
N GLY A 134 42.65 9.14 11.30
CA GLY A 134 41.91 8.27 12.22
C GLY A 134 41.12 9.03 13.30
N PHE A 135 40.86 10.31 13.09
CA PHE A 135 40.03 11.15 13.95
C PHE A 135 38.91 11.84 13.16
N LEU A 136 37.72 11.88 13.75
CA LEU A 136 36.63 12.73 13.32
C LEU A 136 36.84 14.12 13.90
N GLN A 137 36.99 15.12 13.05
CA GLN A 137 37.25 16.50 13.45
C GLN A 137 36.06 17.38 13.11
N LEU A 138 35.42 17.96 14.15
CA LEU A 138 34.42 19.00 13.99
C LEU A 138 35.12 20.37 13.98
N THR A 139 34.93 21.10 12.92
CA THR A 139 35.38 22.49 12.78
C THR A 139 34.20 23.45 12.87
N ALA A 140 34.31 24.47 13.73
CA ALA A 140 33.33 25.55 13.88
C ALA A 140 34.09 26.88 13.87
N PRO A 141 33.56 27.95 13.32
CA PRO A 141 34.18 28.94 12.43
C PRO A 141 35.72 28.92 12.41
N GLN A 142 36.25 28.19 11.43
CA GLN A 142 37.70 28.12 11.12
C GLN A 142 38.60 27.52 12.22
N LYS A 143 38.04 26.83 13.22
CA LYS A 143 38.80 26.19 14.30
C LYS A 143 38.24 24.82 14.60
N THR A 144 39.11 23.81 14.73
CA THR A 144 38.70 22.49 15.26
C THR A 144 38.28 22.65 16.71
N VAL A 145 37.00 22.30 17.01
CA VAL A 145 36.41 22.40 18.33
C VAL A 145 36.26 21.04 19.02
N LEU A 146 36.32 19.96 18.22
CA LEU A 146 36.26 18.59 18.71
C LEU A 146 37.08 17.68 17.81
N ALA A 147 37.82 16.74 18.40
CA ALA A 147 38.44 15.62 17.69
C ALA A 147 38.16 14.33 18.47
N LEU A 148 37.59 13.31 17.82
CA LEU A 148 37.27 12.00 18.39
C LEU A 148 37.94 10.92 17.57
N PRO A 149 38.44 9.83 18.18
CA PRO A 149 38.92 8.70 17.41
C PRO A 149 37.77 8.10 16.59
N VAL A 150 38.06 7.66 15.37
CA VAL A 150 37.09 6.96 14.50
C VAL A 150 36.76 5.62 15.12
N PRO A 151 35.47 5.30 15.40
CA PRO A 151 35.08 3.96 15.86
C PRO A 151 35.32 2.90 14.80
N ALA A 152 35.29 1.60 15.17
CA ALA A 152 35.36 0.52 14.19
C ALA A 152 34.17 0.60 13.21
N ALA A 153 34.37 0.15 11.97
CA ALA A 153 33.45 0.38 10.86
C ALA A 153 31.99 0.01 11.14
N ASP A 154 31.77 -1.11 11.87
CA ASP A 154 30.44 -1.63 12.23
C ASP A 154 30.11 -1.51 13.72
N ASP A 155 30.81 -0.65 14.46
CA ASP A 155 30.57 -0.43 15.90
C ASP A 155 29.38 0.53 16.13
N VAL A 156 28.15 0.00 16.13
CA VAL A 156 26.94 0.78 16.40
C VAL A 156 27.00 1.62 17.69
N PRO A 157 27.38 1.08 18.86
CA PRO A 157 27.50 1.87 20.07
C PRO A 157 28.55 2.99 19.96
N GLY A 158 29.73 2.68 19.42
CA GLY A 158 30.80 3.66 19.26
C GLY A 158 30.39 4.81 18.33
N TRP A 159 29.81 4.49 17.19
CA TRP A 159 29.33 5.51 16.25
C TRP A 159 28.16 6.32 16.83
N SER A 160 27.22 5.70 17.53
CA SER A 160 26.13 6.43 18.19
C SER A 160 26.64 7.42 19.22
N ALA A 161 27.65 7.03 20.01
CA ALA A 161 28.30 7.93 20.98
C ALA A 161 29.07 9.08 20.30
N ALA A 162 29.83 8.77 19.23
CA ALA A 162 30.58 9.77 18.47
C ALA A 162 29.64 10.80 17.80
N ILE A 163 28.58 10.34 17.11
CA ILE A 163 27.57 11.20 16.50
C ILE A 163 26.92 12.09 17.58
N THR A 164 26.45 11.50 18.68
CA THR A 164 25.83 12.24 19.78
C THR A 164 26.75 13.33 20.30
N ARG A 165 28.02 13.03 20.50
CA ARG A 165 29.00 14.01 21.01
C ARG A 165 29.28 15.12 20.01
N ILE A 166 29.37 14.79 18.71
CA ILE A 166 29.55 15.79 17.63
C ILE A 166 28.34 16.71 17.57
N LEU A 167 27.11 16.16 17.56
CA LEU A 167 25.87 16.95 17.52
C LEU A 167 25.74 17.84 18.74
N ASP A 168 26.07 17.37 19.94
CA ASP A 168 26.06 18.14 21.19
C ASP A 168 27.02 19.34 21.12
N VAL A 169 28.26 19.13 20.69
CA VAL A 169 29.25 20.21 20.54
C VAL A 169 28.83 21.18 19.45
N ALA A 170 28.39 20.68 18.28
CA ALA A 170 27.92 21.54 17.19
C ALA A 170 26.71 22.39 17.61
N TRP A 171 25.76 21.84 18.36
CA TRP A 171 24.62 22.55 18.94
C TRP A 171 25.05 23.76 19.77
N HIS A 172 26.06 23.60 20.61
CA HIS A 172 26.57 24.71 21.45
C HIS A 172 27.29 25.76 20.64
N HIS A 173 27.90 25.42 19.50
CA HIS A 173 28.65 26.36 18.65
C HIS A 173 27.80 27.02 17.55
N SER A 174 26.63 26.46 17.20
CA SER A 174 25.78 26.96 16.10
C SER A 174 24.45 27.53 16.60
N ALA A 175 24.22 28.81 16.37
CA ALA A 175 22.91 29.42 16.59
C ALA A 175 21.86 28.91 15.56
N ALA A 176 22.27 28.58 14.34
CA ALA A 176 21.41 28.04 13.32
C ALA A 176 20.84 26.66 13.74
N MET A 177 21.69 25.76 14.24
CA MET A 177 21.22 24.48 14.78
C MET A 177 20.23 24.66 15.94
N ARG A 178 20.51 25.56 16.88
CA ARG A 178 19.56 25.85 17.98
C ARG A 178 18.22 26.38 17.48
N SER A 179 18.21 27.16 16.41
CA SER A 179 16.96 27.70 15.84
C SER A 179 16.12 26.65 15.11
N THR A 180 16.74 25.59 14.57
CA THR A 180 16.00 24.49 13.93
C THR A 180 15.42 23.50 14.95
N GLY A 181 15.90 23.53 16.19
CA GLY A 181 15.50 22.57 17.22
C GLY A 181 16.11 21.18 17.03
N ALA A 182 15.97 20.32 18.06
CA ALA A 182 16.52 18.97 18.04
C ALA A 182 15.94 18.11 16.89
N ASP A 183 14.64 18.22 16.64
CA ASP A 183 13.96 17.49 15.54
C ASP A 183 14.49 17.94 14.15
N GLY A 184 14.76 19.25 13.97
CA GLY A 184 15.32 19.76 12.73
C GLY A 184 16.78 19.32 12.51
N VAL A 185 17.56 19.16 13.57
CA VAL A 185 18.92 18.60 13.51
C VAL A 185 18.89 17.12 13.11
N LEU A 186 18.01 16.31 13.73
CA LEU A 186 17.81 14.91 13.36
C LEU A 186 17.32 14.79 11.91
N GLN A 187 16.37 15.64 11.49
CA GLN A 187 15.88 15.67 10.13
C GLN A 187 17.04 15.92 9.14
N GLY A 188 17.86 16.94 9.37
CA GLY A 188 19.01 17.27 8.49
C GLY A 188 20.03 16.14 8.43
N PHE A 189 20.30 15.46 9.56
CA PHE A 189 21.18 14.30 9.61
C PHE A 189 20.64 13.16 8.73
N PHE A 190 19.37 12.79 8.91
CA PHE A 190 18.78 11.67 8.16
C PHE A 190 18.49 12.01 6.70
N ASP A 191 18.10 13.24 6.39
CA ASP A 191 17.88 13.65 5.00
C ASP A 191 19.16 13.51 4.18
N GLU A 192 20.30 13.95 4.72
CA GLU A 192 21.58 13.80 4.03
C GLU A 192 22.02 12.34 3.94
N LEU A 193 21.85 11.55 5.01
CA LEU A 193 22.13 10.10 4.97
C LEU A 193 21.32 9.44 3.86
N PHE A 194 20.02 9.69 3.79
CA PHE A 194 19.13 9.04 2.82
C PHE A 194 19.34 9.50 1.38
N ASN A 195 19.88 10.71 1.15
CA ASN A 195 20.29 11.18 -0.17
C ASN A 195 21.32 10.24 -0.84
N HIS A 196 22.10 9.48 -0.04
CA HIS A 196 23.08 8.51 -0.54
C HIS A 196 22.50 7.12 -0.81
N LEU A 197 21.24 6.85 -0.45
CA LEU A 197 20.63 5.52 -0.60
C LEU A 197 19.70 5.46 -1.81
N ASP A 198 18.45 5.89 -1.64
CA ASP A 198 17.42 5.81 -2.66
C ASP A 198 16.35 6.91 -2.42
N PRO A 199 15.52 7.26 -3.43
CA PRO A 199 14.58 8.37 -3.30
C PRO A 199 13.35 8.06 -2.42
N TYR A 200 13.23 6.87 -1.83
CA TYR A 200 12.07 6.46 -1.05
C TYR A 200 12.37 6.25 0.43
N SER A 201 13.64 5.99 0.75
CA SER A 201 14.10 5.94 2.15
C SER A 201 14.04 7.34 2.76
N ARG A 202 13.52 7.44 3.99
CA ARG A 202 13.33 8.74 4.65
C ARG A 202 13.13 8.61 6.15
N TYR A 203 13.39 9.69 6.85
CA TYR A 203 13.03 9.91 8.25
C TYR A 203 11.71 10.67 8.33
N ILE A 204 10.84 10.28 9.24
CA ILE A 204 9.59 10.98 9.54
C ILE A 204 9.64 11.44 10.99
N PRO A 205 9.63 12.76 11.27
CA PRO A 205 9.66 13.30 12.62
C PRO A 205 8.46 12.86 13.46
N PRO A 206 8.54 12.90 14.81
CA PRO A 206 7.56 12.30 15.70
C PRO A 206 6.11 12.70 15.43
N GLN A 207 5.83 14.00 15.26
CA GLN A 207 4.47 14.49 15.01
C GLN A 207 3.93 14.03 13.65
N ALA A 208 4.75 14.08 12.60
CA ALA A 208 4.38 13.60 11.27
C ALA A 208 4.19 12.08 11.27
N ALA A 209 5.00 11.33 12.04
CA ALA A 209 4.88 9.89 12.17
C ALA A 209 3.56 9.44 12.80
N VAL A 210 3.04 10.18 13.78
CA VAL A 210 1.71 9.92 14.37
C VAL A 210 0.61 10.05 13.30
N SER A 211 0.64 11.13 12.51
CA SER A 211 -0.34 11.37 11.44
C SER A 211 -0.24 10.33 10.33
N ASP A 212 0.98 10.02 9.88
CA ASP A 212 1.23 9.03 8.82
C ASP A 212 0.81 7.62 9.26
N ARG A 213 1.12 7.23 10.49
CA ARG A 213 0.71 5.97 11.08
C ARG A 213 -0.81 5.86 11.17
N SER A 214 -1.46 6.90 11.65
CA SER A 214 -2.92 7.00 11.73
C SER A 214 -3.55 6.78 10.34
N THR A 215 -3.03 7.43 9.30
CA THR A 215 -3.51 7.25 7.93
C THR A 215 -3.31 5.80 7.43
N ARG A 216 -2.16 5.18 7.72
CA ARG A 216 -1.86 3.80 7.30
C ARG A 216 -2.70 2.75 8.03
N THR A 217 -3.05 2.99 9.30
CA THR A 217 -3.81 2.04 10.13
C THR A 217 -5.32 2.27 10.12
N GLY A 218 -5.83 3.27 9.39
CA GLY A 218 -7.26 3.57 9.27
C GLY A 218 -7.73 4.75 10.10
N GLY A 219 -6.82 5.60 10.61
CA GLY A 219 -7.14 6.86 11.28
C GLY A 219 -7.76 6.72 12.67
N GLU A 220 -8.38 7.81 13.16
CA GLU A 220 -9.21 7.81 14.37
C GLU A 220 -10.45 6.93 14.17
N ALA A 221 -10.91 6.31 15.24
CA ALA A 221 -12.14 5.54 15.19
C ALA A 221 -13.34 6.44 14.90
N THR A 222 -14.12 6.06 13.91
CA THR A 222 -15.30 6.81 13.45
C THR A 222 -16.55 5.96 13.42
N ALA A 223 -17.64 6.57 12.98
CA ALA A 223 -18.88 5.86 12.66
C ALA A 223 -18.87 5.22 11.26
N GLY A 224 -17.86 5.48 10.42
CA GLY A 224 -17.82 5.03 9.02
C GLY A 224 -18.80 5.80 8.13
N LEU A 225 -18.98 7.11 8.39
CA LEU A 225 -19.85 7.98 7.61
C LEU A 225 -19.05 9.11 6.99
N THR A 226 -19.33 9.42 5.73
CA THR A 226 -18.90 10.67 5.10
C THR A 226 -20.06 11.65 5.14
N LEU A 227 -19.79 12.85 5.65
CA LEU A 227 -20.79 13.92 5.73
C LEU A 227 -20.51 15.00 4.69
N GLY A 228 -21.56 15.67 4.25
CA GLY A 228 -21.50 16.83 3.37
C GLY A 228 -22.55 17.87 3.78
N VAL A 229 -22.52 19.04 3.14
CA VAL A 229 -23.50 20.10 3.34
C VAL A 229 -24.37 20.23 2.09
N ASP A 230 -25.69 20.17 2.26
CA ASP A 230 -26.67 20.45 1.23
C ASP A 230 -27.73 21.38 1.79
N HIS A 231 -28.00 22.52 1.11
CA HIS A 231 -28.97 23.54 1.53
C HIS A 231 -28.87 23.91 3.02
N HIS A 232 -27.67 24.14 3.52
CA HIS A 232 -27.34 24.43 4.94
C HIS A 232 -27.62 23.30 5.94
N ALA A 233 -28.01 22.12 5.49
CA ALA A 233 -28.14 20.92 6.32
C ALA A 233 -26.95 19.99 6.17
N ILE A 234 -26.50 19.40 7.27
CA ILE A 234 -25.48 18.34 7.24
C ILE A 234 -26.16 17.02 6.92
N MET A 235 -25.70 16.35 5.88
CA MET A 235 -26.25 15.08 5.43
C MET A 235 -25.17 14.00 5.26
N ILE A 236 -25.60 12.74 5.31
CA ILE A 236 -24.77 11.61 4.96
C ILE A 236 -24.62 11.60 3.43
N THR A 237 -23.39 11.71 2.93
CA THR A 237 -23.08 11.61 1.50
C THR A 237 -22.64 10.21 1.11
N ALA A 238 -21.98 9.47 2.03
CA ALA A 238 -21.62 8.07 1.85
C ALA A 238 -21.60 7.33 3.19
N VAL A 239 -21.79 6.01 3.12
CA VAL A 239 -21.59 5.07 4.23
C VAL A 239 -20.51 4.11 3.81
N ASN A 240 -19.40 4.06 4.56
CA ASN A 240 -18.26 3.20 4.26
C ASN A 240 -18.63 1.74 4.53
N ALA A 241 -18.47 0.85 3.54
CA ALA A 241 -18.82 -0.56 3.62
C ALA A 241 -18.06 -1.30 4.74
N ASN A 242 -16.84 -0.86 5.06
CA ASN A 242 -16.01 -1.40 6.14
C ASN A 242 -16.32 -0.78 7.51
N GLY A 243 -17.25 0.18 7.56
CA GLY A 243 -17.55 0.97 8.76
C GLY A 243 -18.69 0.42 9.59
N PRO A 244 -18.74 0.77 10.90
CA PRO A 244 -19.78 0.31 11.81
C PRO A 244 -21.20 0.79 11.44
N ALA A 245 -21.33 1.84 10.62
CA ALA A 245 -22.63 2.30 10.13
C ALA A 245 -23.22 1.41 9.03
N TRP A 246 -22.41 0.63 8.31
CA TRP A 246 -22.83 -0.14 7.16
C TRP A 246 -23.99 -1.12 7.44
N PRO A 247 -23.92 -1.98 8.49
CA PRO A 247 -24.99 -2.94 8.78
C PRO A 247 -26.23 -2.28 9.41
N THR A 248 -26.32 -0.95 9.39
CA THR A 248 -27.43 -0.21 10.03
C THR A 248 -28.41 0.37 9.02
N THR A 249 -29.37 1.16 9.50
CA THR A 249 -30.34 1.88 8.64
C THR A 249 -29.82 3.25 8.18
N LEU A 250 -28.57 3.60 8.49
CA LEU A 250 -27.95 4.84 8.02
C LEU A 250 -27.63 4.73 6.53
N ALA A 251 -28.00 5.75 5.76
CA ALA A 251 -27.84 5.79 4.32
C ALA A 251 -27.54 7.18 3.79
N ALA A 252 -26.89 7.26 2.63
CA ALA A 252 -26.70 8.53 1.94
C ALA A 252 -28.05 9.21 1.64
N GLY A 253 -28.06 10.54 1.69
CA GLY A 253 -29.25 11.37 1.52
C GLY A 253 -30.05 11.62 2.81
N GLN A 254 -29.70 11.00 3.93
CA GLN A 254 -30.31 11.31 5.22
C GLN A 254 -29.67 12.56 5.84
N ILE A 255 -30.50 13.43 6.43
CA ILE A 255 -30.04 14.63 7.15
C ILE A 255 -29.61 14.21 8.56
N VAL A 256 -28.40 14.58 8.97
CA VAL A 256 -27.94 14.37 10.35
C VAL A 256 -28.47 15.49 11.21
N ARG A 257 -29.30 15.18 12.20
CA ARG A 257 -29.93 16.15 13.12
C ARG A 257 -29.19 16.32 14.43
N ALA A 258 -28.60 15.23 14.94
CA ALA A 258 -27.82 15.30 16.17
C ALA A 258 -26.79 14.18 16.26
N ILE A 259 -25.66 14.44 16.96
CA ILE A 259 -24.65 13.46 17.35
C ILE A 259 -24.50 13.52 18.87
N ASN A 260 -24.69 12.38 19.54
CA ASN A 260 -24.70 12.27 21.02
C ASN A 260 -25.65 13.28 21.70
N GLY A 261 -26.77 13.58 21.06
CA GLY A 261 -27.76 14.56 21.54
C GLY A 261 -27.40 16.03 21.27
N ARG A 262 -26.23 16.31 20.66
CA ARG A 262 -25.84 17.67 20.25
C ARG A 262 -26.44 17.98 18.88
N SER A 263 -27.22 19.06 18.75
CA SER A 263 -27.77 19.47 17.45
C SER A 263 -26.69 19.86 16.47
N THR A 264 -26.84 19.43 15.21
CA THR A 264 -25.95 19.77 14.08
C THR A 264 -26.37 21.07 13.39
N GLU A 265 -27.53 21.64 13.77
CA GLU A 265 -28.05 22.88 13.20
C GLU A 265 -27.06 24.03 13.40
N SER A 266 -26.76 24.76 12.33
CA SER A 266 -25.82 25.89 12.32
C SER A 266 -24.41 25.54 12.76
N ARG A 267 -23.99 24.27 12.69
CA ARG A 267 -22.61 23.84 12.97
C ARG A 267 -21.83 23.69 11.68
N SER A 268 -20.51 23.92 11.76
CA SER A 268 -19.61 23.63 10.64
C SER A 268 -19.46 22.12 10.45
N LEU A 269 -19.22 21.70 9.21
CA LEU A 269 -18.96 20.30 8.85
C LEU A 269 -17.82 19.71 9.67
N ASP A 270 -16.73 20.47 9.85
CA ASP A 270 -15.56 20.03 10.63
C ASP A 270 -15.92 19.77 12.09
N THR A 271 -16.73 20.64 12.70
CA THR A 271 -17.21 20.43 14.07
C THR A 271 -18.01 19.14 14.20
N VAL A 272 -18.88 18.86 13.23
CA VAL A 272 -19.74 17.67 13.27
C VAL A 272 -18.93 16.41 12.97
N ASN A 273 -17.97 16.47 12.05
CA ASN A 273 -17.03 15.38 11.80
C ASN A 273 -16.21 15.04 13.06
N ALA A 274 -15.71 16.06 13.78
CA ALA A 274 -15.01 15.83 15.05
C ALA A 274 -15.86 15.11 16.11
N TRP A 275 -17.20 15.28 16.09
CA TRP A 275 -18.09 14.55 17.00
C TRP A 275 -18.30 13.09 16.61
N LEU A 276 -18.09 12.73 15.34
CA LEU A 276 -18.10 11.34 14.89
C LEU A 276 -16.86 10.58 15.35
N ASN A 277 -15.73 11.25 15.47
CA ASN A 277 -14.47 10.68 15.90
C ASN A 277 -14.43 10.43 17.41
N GLY A 278 -13.58 9.50 17.85
CA GLY A 278 -13.37 9.21 19.27
C GLY A 278 -12.61 7.90 19.49
N PRO A 279 -12.43 7.49 20.75
CA PRO A 279 -11.71 6.25 21.06
C PRO A 279 -12.37 5.02 20.42
N VAL A 280 -11.54 4.07 19.96
CA VAL A 280 -12.01 2.77 19.44
C VAL A 280 -12.94 2.11 20.46
N GLY A 281 -14.06 1.57 19.99
CA GLY A 281 -15.06 0.89 20.81
C GLY A 281 -15.99 1.83 21.60
N SER A 282 -15.75 3.15 21.60
CA SER A 282 -16.66 4.09 22.27
C SER A 282 -18.00 4.22 21.51
N LEU A 283 -19.09 4.45 22.25
CA LEU A 283 -20.42 4.61 21.67
C LEU A 283 -20.60 5.98 21.02
N VAL A 284 -21.26 5.99 19.86
CA VAL A 284 -21.79 7.21 19.23
C VAL A 284 -23.27 7.01 18.89
N ARG A 285 -24.11 8.01 19.22
CA ARG A 285 -25.53 8.05 18.87
C ARG A 285 -25.73 9.08 17.77
N ILE A 286 -26.29 8.64 16.65
CA ILE A 286 -26.52 9.49 15.48
C ILE A 286 -28.02 9.56 15.22
N THR A 287 -28.58 10.75 15.28
CA THR A 287 -29.97 11.00 14.95
C THR A 287 -30.06 11.57 13.55
N VAL A 288 -30.75 10.85 12.68
CA VAL A 288 -30.94 11.22 11.26
C VAL A 288 -32.42 11.45 10.98
N GLU A 289 -32.68 12.24 9.95
CA GLU A 289 -34.03 12.46 9.42
C GLU A 289 -34.09 12.05 7.95
N ALA A 290 -35.10 11.25 7.61
CA ALA A 290 -35.43 10.89 6.24
C ALA A 290 -36.95 10.92 6.04
N ARG A 291 -37.40 11.57 4.99
CA ARG A 291 -38.84 11.69 4.67
C ARG A 291 -39.69 12.19 5.84
N GLY A 292 -39.18 13.16 6.62
CA GLY A 292 -39.87 13.75 7.77
C GLY A 292 -39.92 12.88 9.05
N ARG A 293 -39.26 11.71 9.03
CA ARG A 293 -39.14 10.82 10.20
C ARG A 293 -37.73 10.84 10.76
N GLN A 294 -37.60 11.04 12.06
CA GLN A 294 -36.34 10.95 12.77
C GLN A 294 -36.10 9.52 13.31
N THR A 295 -34.87 9.06 13.18
CA THR A 295 -34.42 7.78 13.71
C THR A 295 -33.06 7.98 14.38
N THR A 296 -32.83 7.34 15.53
CA THR A 296 -31.54 7.36 16.22
C THR A 296 -30.90 5.98 16.17
N VAL A 297 -29.68 5.93 15.69
CA VAL A 297 -28.83 4.72 15.62
C VAL A 297 -27.70 4.89 16.60
N THR A 298 -27.40 3.83 17.36
CA THR A 298 -26.24 3.77 18.27
C THR A 298 -25.28 2.70 17.77
N LEU A 299 -24.00 3.07 17.65
CA LEU A 299 -22.95 2.16 17.20
C LEU A 299 -21.65 2.40 17.97
N HIS A 300 -20.77 1.40 17.90
CA HIS A 300 -19.42 1.52 18.44
C HIS A 300 -18.51 2.10 17.36
N ARG A 301 -17.68 3.08 17.71
CA ARG A 301 -16.65 3.59 16.80
C ARG A 301 -15.61 2.52 16.51
N ALA A 302 -15.23 2.40 15.26
CA ALA A 302 -14.17 1.52 14.83
C ALA A 302 -13.18 2.27 13.95
N SER A 303 -11.93 1.82 13.92
CA SER A 303 -10.98 2.24 12.89
C SER A 303 -11.51 1.71 11.55
N THR A 304 -11.84 2.63 10.64
CA THR A 304 -12.48 2.31 9.37
C THR A 304 -11.54 2.73 8.25
N PRO A 305 -10.92 1.79 7.53
CA PRO A 305 -10.12 2.12 6.36
C PRO A 305 -10.97 2.88 5.32
N PRO A 306 -10.38 3.80 4.56
CA PRO A 306 -11.10 4.45 3.47
C PRO A 306 -11.54 3.41 2.43
N GLU A 307 -12.70 3.62 1.82
CA GLU A 307 -13.11 2.84 0.64
C GLU A 307 -12.13 3.10 -0.51
N THR A 308 -11.72 2.03 -1.16
CA THR A 308 -10.71 2.07 -2.22
C THR A 308 -11.18 1.45 -3.52
N VAL A 309 -12.31 0.73 -3.50
CA VAL A 309 -12.91 0.09 -4.67
C VAL A 309 -14.27 0.69 -4.97
N PHE A 310 -14.50 1.06 -6.22
CA PHE A 310 -15.76 1.63 -6.70
C PHE A 310 -16.20 0.89 -7.95
N ALA A 311 -17.45 0.41 -7.98
CA ALA A 311 -17.98 -0.38 -9.08
C ALA A 311 -19.11 0.35 -9.81
N TYR A 312 -19.15 0.20 -11.14
CA TYR A 312 -20.27 0.61 -11.96
C TYR A 312 -20.41 -0.26 -13.20
N THR A 313 -21.62 -0.32 -13.75
CA THR A 313 -21.94 -1.07 -14.95
C THR A 313 -21.91 -0.15 -16.18
N SER A 314 -21.39 -0.63 -17.29
CA SER A 314 -21.46 0.01 -18.61
C SER A 314 -21.88 -1.05 -19.64
N GLY A 315 -23.16 -1.01 -20.03
CA GLY A 315 -23.72 -2.04 -20.92
C GLY A 315 -23.65 -3.44 -20.28
N LYS A 316 -22.89 -4.32 -20.89
CA LYS A 316 -22.63 -5.70 -20.45
C LYS A 316 -21.26 -5.86 -19.76
N HIS A 317 -20.59 -4.76 -19.42
CA HIS A 317 -19.32 -4.75 -18.72
C HIS A 317 -19.48 -4.17 -17.33
N VAL A 318 -18.63 -4.59 -16.39
CA VAL A 318 -18.49 -4.00 -15.07
C VAL A 318 -17.09 -3.41 -14.95
N VAL A 319 -17.02 -2.18 -14.47
CA VAL A 319 -15.77 -1.50 -14.17
C VAL A 319 -15.58 -1.50 -12.65
N LEU A 320 -14.42 -1.97 -12.20
CA LEU A 320 -13.97 -1.97 -10.82
C LEU A 320 -12.77 -1.01 -10.72
N HIS A 321 -13.03 0.20 -10.26
CA HIS A 321 -12.01 1.23 -10.10
C HIS A 321 -11.39 1.14 -8.72
N ILE A 322 -10.08 0.81 -8.66
CA ILE A 322 -9.31 0.73 -7.43
C ILE A 322 -8.45 1.98 -7.32
N THR A 323 -8.74 2.85 -6.35
CA THR A 323 -8.05 4.14 -6.18
C THR A 323 -6.73 4.04 -5.42
N ALA A 324 -6.63 3.07 -4.50
CA ALA A 324 -5.45 2.78 -3.68
C ALA A 324 -5.56 1.35 -3.11
N PHE A 325 -4.50 0.87 -2.45
CA PHE A 325 -4.52 -0.40 -1.70
C PHE A 325 -4.44 -0.11 -0.20
N SER A 326 -5.60 -0.11 0.47
CA SER A 326 -5.74 -0.02 1.93
C SER A 326 -5.85 -1.41 2.56
N ALA A 327 -5.99 -1.47 3.89
CA ALA A 327 -6.08 -2.74 4.62
C ALA A 327 -7.25 -3.65 4.16
N ASN A 328 -8.33 -3.08 3.60
CA ASN A 328 -9.57 -3.82 3.25
C ASN A 328 -9.83 -3.91 1.74
N THR A 329 -8.93 -3.44 0.88
CA THR A 329 -9.16 -3.39 -0.57
C THR A 329 -9.53 -4.75 -1.17
N ALA A 330 -8.90 -5.84 -0.72
CA ALA A 330 -9.22 -7.17 -1.21
C ALA A 330 -10.62 -7.64 -0.79
N GLU A 331 -11.07 -7.28 0.41
CA GLU A 331 -12.42 -7.57 0.89
C GLU A 331 -13.47 -6.80 0.09
N GLU A 332 -13.27 -5.49 -0.10
CA GLU A 332 -14.11 -4.65 -0.96
C GLU A 332 -14.20 -5.22 -2.38
N MET A 333 -13.03 -5.58 -2.96
CA MET A 333 -12.95 -6.17 -4.28
C MET A 333 -13.73 -7.49 -4.38
N SER A 334 -13.62 -8.36 -3.37
CA SER A 334 -14.35 -9.63 -3.32
C SER A 334 -15.87 -9.42 -3.32
N GLN A 335 -16.36 -8.43 -2.55
CA GLN A 335 -17.79 -8.10 -2.50
C GLN A 335 -18.29 -7.59 -3.85
N TYR A 336 -17.58 -6.65 -4.48
CA TYR A 336 -17.96 -6.13 -5.79
C TYR A 336 -17.84 -7.16 -6.91
N LEU A 337 -16.89 -8.09 -6.84
CA LEU A 337 -16.81 -9.20 -7.77
C LEU A 337 -18.02 -10.14 -7.65
N ASP A 338 -18.42 -10.49 -6.41
CA ASP A 338 -19.61 -11.30 -6.18
C ASP A 338 -20.88 -10.63 -6.74
N GLU A 339 -21.03 -9.32 -6.53
CA GLU A 339 -22.13 -8.54 -7.12
C GLU A 339 -22.05 -8.48 -8.64
N ALA A 340 -20.87 -8.25 -9.20
CA ALA A 340 -20.65 -8.19 -10.64
C ALA A 340 -21.06 -9.49 -11.33
N MET A 341 -20.72 -10.64 -10.74
CA MET A 341 -21.05 -11.96 -11.29
C MET A 341 -22.56 -12.23 -11.34
N ASN A 342 -23.37 -11.45 -10.62
CA ASN A 342 -24.83 -11.52 -10.68
C ASN A 342 -25.45 -10.56 -11.73
N VAL A 343 -24.64 -9.77 -12.45
CA VAL A 343 -25.12 -8.86 -13.52
C VAL A 343 -25.56 -9.70 -14.74
N PRO A 344 -26.84 -9.59 -15.17
CA PRO A 344 -27.34 -10.38 -16.30
C PRO A 344 -26.60 -10.02 -17.61
N GLY A 345 -26.08 -11.05 -18.28
CA GLY A 345 -25.40 -10.87 -19.57
C GLY A 345 -24.02 -10.23 -19.48
N LEU A 346 -23.39 -10.24 -18.29
CA LEU A 346 -22.02 -9.80 -18.12
C LEU A 346 -21.08 -10.53 -19.09
N SER A 347 -20.26 -9.78 -19.83
CA SER A 347 -19.35 -10.31 -20.84
C SER A 347 -17.88 -10.01 -20.59
N GLY A 348 -17.55 -9.13 -19.63
CA GLY A 348 -16.17 -8.81 -19.28
C GLY A 348 -16.07 -7.81 -18.14
N LEU A 349 -14.87 -7.75 -17.55
CA LEU A 349 -14.52 -6.88 -16.44
C LEU A 349 -13.41 -5.90 -16.84
N VAL A 350 -13.49 -4.68 -16.35
CA VAL A 350 -12.40 -3.70 -16.43
C VAL A 350 -11.94 -3.40 -15.00
N ILE A 351 -10.69 -3.70 -14.70
CA ILE A 351 -10.02 -3.30 -13.47
C ILE A 351 -9.30 -1.98 -13.75
N ASP A 352 -9.84 -0.88 -13.29
CA ASP A 352 -9.27 0.46 -13.54
C ASP A 352 -8.31 0.86 -12.41
N LEU A 353 -7.00 0.85 -12.74
CA LEU A 353 -5.90 1.23 -11.86
C LEU A 353 -5.30 2.59 -12.23
N ARG A 354 -5.90 3.33 -13.16
CA ARG A 354 -5.38 4.64 -13.56
C ARG A 354 -5.37 5.60 -12.38
N GLY A 355 -4.24 6.29 -12.19
CA GLY A 355 -4.03 7.19 -11.06
C GLY A 355 -3.76 6.51 -9.72
N ASN A 356 -3.84 5.18 -9.61
CA ASN A 356 -3.57 4.42 -8.39
C ASN A 356 -2.07 4.38 -8.09
N ARG A 357 -1.65 4.99 -7.00
CA ARG A 357 -0.24 5.07 -6.58
C ARG A 357 0.23 3.88 -5.73
N GLY A 358 -0.60 2.84 -5.61
CA GLY A 358 -0.30 1.65 -4.82
C GLY A 358 -0.84 1.74 -3.39
N GLY A 359 -0.12 1.18 -2.46
CA GLY A 359 -0.48 1.07 -1.05
C GLY A 359 0.06 -0.23 -0.44
N VAL A 360 -0.77 -0.97 0.28
CA VAL A 360 -0.38 -2.21 0.98
C VAL A 360 -0.13 -3.33 -0.02
N LEU A 361 1.13 -3.79 -0.14
CA LEU A 361 1.55 -4.85 -1.05
C LEU A 361 0.71 -6.12 -0.88
N GLN A 362 0.53 -6.56 0.38
CA GLN A 362 -0.27 -7.76 0.69
C GLN A 362 -1.68 -7.69 0.11
N GLN A 363 -2.29 -6.49 0.08
CA GLN A 363 -3.63 -6.32 -0.48
C GLN A 363 -3.65 -6.49 -2.00
N ALA A 364 -2.61 -6.05 -2.72
CA ALA A 364 -2.51 -6.31 -4.16
C ALA A 364 -2.36 -7.80 -4.46
N VAL A 365 -1.56 -8.52 -3.67
CA VAL A 365 -1.42 -9.98 -3.76
C VAL A 365 -2.74 -10.68 -3.49
N THR A 366 -3.44 -10.33 -2.41
CA THR A 366 -4.75 -10.91 -2.06
C THR A 366 -5.80 -10.58 -3.12
N THR A 367 -5.80 -9.36 -3.66
CA THR A 367 -6.68 -8.96 -4.77
C THR A 367 -6.39 -9.78 -6.03
N SER A 368 -5.11 -10.06 -6.33
CA SER A 368 -4.73 -10.94 -7.46
C SER A 368 -5.31 -12.35 -7.28
N ALA A 369 -5.30 -12.88 -6.05
CA ALA A 369 -5.82 -14.21 -5.73
C ALA A 369 -7.33 -14.35 -5.95
N LEU A 370 -8.09 -13.24 -5.98
CA LEU A 370 -9.53 -13.27 -6.32
C LEU A 370 -9.79 -13.58 -7.80
N MET A 371 -8.80 -13.36 -8.66
CA MET A 371 -8.90 -13.47 -10.11
C MET A 371 -7.92 -14.50 -10.71
N LEU A 372 -7.11 -15.14 -9.86
CA LEU A 372 -6.14 -16.19 -10.24
C LEU A 372 -6.46 -17.47 -9.49
N ASP A 373 -6.51 -18.59 -10.19
CA ASP A 373 -6.64 -19.92 -9.57
C ASP A 373 -5.41 -20.24 -8.73
N HIS A 374 -4.24 -20.06 -9.30
CA HIS A 374 -2.93 -20.29 -8.69
C HIS A 374 -1.85 -19.48 -9.43
N GLY A 375 -0.66 -19.44 -8.89
CA GLY A 375 0.50 -18.83 -9.53
C GLY A 375 1.27 -17.94 -8.57
N VAL A 376 2.10 -17.06 -9.13
CA VAL A 376 2.88 -16.07 -8.41
C VAL A 376 2.34 -14.68 -8.74
N ALA A 377 2.10 -13.85 -7.72
CA ALA A 377 1.72 -12.45 -7.93
C ALA A 377 2.96 -11.53 -8.03
N ALA A 378 3.98 -11.80 -7.22
CA ALA A 378 5.23 -11.04 -7.22
C ALA A 378 6.35 -11.84 -6.53
N ILE A 379 7.57 -11.38 -6.68
CA ILE A 379 8.74 -11.85 -5.93
C ILE A 379 9.41 -10.64 -5.32
N THR A 380 9.72 -10.68 -4.01
CA THR A 380 10.54 -9.66 -3.37
C THR A 380 11.93 -10.21 -3.08
N GLN A 381 12.95 -9.38 -3.33
CA GLN A 381 14.35 -9.74 -3.11
C GLN A 381 15.11 -8.58 -2.46
N GLY A 382 15.81 -8.87 -1.37
CA GLY A 382 16.66 -7.93 -0.67
C GLY A 382 17.88 -8.61 -0.06
N ARG A 383 18.71 -7.84 0.61
CA ARG A 383 19.93 -8.35 1.29
C ARG A 383 19.55 -9.09 2.57
N ASP A 384 18.61 -8.57 3.34
CA ASP A 384 18.06 -9.27 4.51
C ASP A 384 17.26 -10.49 4.03
N PRO A 385 17.54 -11.72 4.53
CA PRO A 385 16.75 -12.91 4.17
C PRO A 385 15.23 -12.76 4.41
N GLN A 386 14.81 -11.97 5.39
CA GLN A 386 13.40 -11.70 5.66
C GLN A 386 12.71 -10.87 4.58
N ALA A 387 13.47 -10.18 3.74
CA ALA A 387 12.96 -9.42 2.60
C ALA A 387 12.67 -10.31 1.38
N ASN A 388 13.18 -11.54 1.37
CA ASN A 388 13.05 -12.47 0.25
C ASN A 388 11.76 -13.28 0.39
N HIS A 389 10.83 -13.09 -0.54
CA HIS A 389 9.56 -13.78 -0.50
C HIS A 389 8.98 -14.01 -1.91
N VAL A 390 8.47 -15.22 -2.15
CA VAL A 390 7.65 -15.53 -3.32
C VAL A 390 6.19 -15.40 -2.90
N TRP A 391 5.52 -14.39 -3.44
CA TRP A 391 4.10 -14.12 -3.17
C TRP A 391 3.23 -15.02 -4.04
N ALA A 392 3.11 -16.27 -3.63
CA ALA A 392 2.25 -17.24 -4.29
C ALA A 392 0.78 -17.01 -3.94
N VAL A 393 -0.11 -17.26 -4.91
CA VAL A 393 -1.55 -17.16 -4.77
C VAL A 393 -2.21 -18.51 -5.05
N GLN A 394 -3.24 -18.83 -4.28
CA GLN A 394 -4.14 -19.95 -4.46
C GLN A 394 -5.54 -19.47 -4.06
N GLY A 395 -6.29 -18.91 -5.02
CA GLY A 395 -7.54 -18.24 -4.69
C GLY A 395 -8.80 -18.89 -5.24
N GLY A 396 -8.72 -19.43 -6.42
CA GLY A 396 -9.88 -19.79 -7.22
C GLY A 396 -10.49 -18.55 -7.88
N ASP A 397 -10.45 -18.50 -9.19
CA ASP A 397 -10.92 -17.35 -9.98
C ASP A 397 -12.41 -17.07 -9.76
N MET A 398 -12.75 -16.07 -8.94
CA MET A 398 -14.13 -15.65 -8.68
C MET A 398 -14.85 -15.15 -9.93
N THR A 399 -14.12 -14.80 -10.99
CA THR A 399 -14.70 -14.27 -12.22
C THR A 399 -15.08 -15.35 -13.22
N ASN A 400 -14.90 -16.63 -12.85
CA ASN A 400 -15.22 -17.79 -13.69
C ASN A 400 -14.62 -17.70 -15.11
N GLY A 401 -13.41 -17.15 -15.26
CA GLY A 401 -12.72 -17.03 -16.54
C GLY A 401 -13.23 -15.92 -17.44
N LEU A 402 -14.09 -15.00 -16.98
CA LEU A 402 -14.50 -13.84 -17.76
C LEU A 402 -13.29 -13.03 -18.25
N PRO A 403 -13.33 -12.48 -19.47
CA PRO A 403 -12.30 -11.57 -19.96
C PRO A 403 -12.08 -10.40 -19.00
N ILE A 404 -10.81 -10.09 -18.72
CA ILE A 404 -10.40 -8.97 -17.85
C ILE A 404 -9.50 -8.03 -18.63
N ILE A 405 -9.79 -6.72 -18.58
CA ILE A 405 -8.85 -5.68 -18.96
C ILE A 405 -8.40 -4.94 -17.72
N VAL A 406 -7.10 -4.70 -17.60
CA VAL A 406 -6.49 -3.90 -16.54
C VAL A 406 -6.05 -2.58 -17.15
N LEU A 407 -6.78 -1.50 -16.84
CA LEU A 407 -6.41 -0.15 -17.28
C LEU A 407 -5.34 0.44 -16.36
N VAL A 408 -4.27 0.93 -16.98
CA VAL A 408 -3.13 1.55 -16.29
C VAL A 408 -2.74 2.87 -16.95
N ASP A 409 -2.08 3.75 -16.18
CA ASP A 409 -1.55 5.02 -16.69
C ASP A 409 -0.17 5.34 -16.09
N GLY A 410 0.44 6.45 -16.52
CA GLY A 410 1.76 6.87 -16.03
C GLY A 410 1.82 7.20 -14.54
N ARG A 411 0.68 7.24 -13.82
CA ARG A 411 0.60 7.43 -12.37
C ARG A 411 0.35 6.13 -11.62
N THR A 412 -0.02 5.05 -12.32
CA THR A 412 -0.15 3.71 -11.73
C THR A 412 1.20 3.27 -11.18
N ALA A 413 1.27 2.89 -9.88
CA ALA A 413 2.54 2.66 -9.19
C ALA A 413 2.47 1.56 -8.11
N SER A 414 3.61 0.93 -7.83
CA SER A 414 3.83 0.06 -6.66
C SER A 414 2.83 -1.12 -6.60
N ALA A 415 2.01 -1.25 -5.54
CA ALA A 415 1.01 -2.32 -5.38
C ALA A 415 0.06 -2.45 -6.58
N ALA A 416 -0.28 -1.34 -7.25
CA ALA A 416 -1.09 -1.37 -8.47
C ALA A 416 -0.34 -2.00 -9.65
N GLU A 417 0.97 -1.77 -9.74
CA GLU A 417 1.83 -2.42 -10.74
C GLU A 417 1.97 -3.92 -10.48
N ILE A 418 1.99 -4.33 -9.21
CA ILE A 418 2.00 -5.74 -8.81
C ILE A 418 0.75 -6.45 -9.32
N LEU A 419 -0.45 -5.90 -9.06
CA LEU A 419 -1.70 -6.48 -9.55
C LEU A 419 -1.73 -6.56 -11.08
N ALA A 420 -1.35 -5.47 -11.77
CA ALA A 420 -1.32 -5.44 -13.22
C ALA A 420 -0.33 -6.46 -13.81
N ALA A 421 0.89 -6.54 -13.25
CA ALA A 421 1.90 -7.51 -13.66
C ALA A 421 1.46 -8.96 -13.41
N ALA A 422 0.84 -9.22 -12.24
CA ALA A 422 0.35 -10.55 -11.89
C ALA A 422 -0.69 -11.04 -12.90
N LEU A 423 -1.71 -10.23 -13.20
CA LEU A 423 -2.76 -10.61 -14.15
C LEU A 423 -2.25 -10.75 -15.58
N ALA A 424 -1.29 -9.90 -16.00
CA ALA A 424 -0.68 -10.00 -17.32
C ALA A 424 0.18 -11.24 -17.46
N ASP A 425 1.17 -11.42 -16.58
CA ASP A 425 2.15 -12.51 -16.69
C ASP A 425 1.53 -13.90 -16.51
N GLN A 426 0.43 -13.99 -15.72
CA GLN A 426 -0.39 -15.22 -15.62
C GLN A 426 -1.38 -15.37 -16.79
N LYS A 427 -1.32 -14.53 -17.81
CA LYS A 427 -2.22 -14.54 -18.98
C LYS A 427 -3.71 -14.50 -18.57
N ARG A 428 -4.02 -13.86 -17.44
CA ARG A 428 -5.38 -13.78 -16.91
C ARG A 428 -6.13 -12.52 -17.37
N GLY A 429 -5.41 -11.46 -17.65
CA GLY A 429 -5.96 -10.19 -18.10
C GLY A 429 -5.05 -9.46 -19.07
N VAL A 430 -5.63 -8.62 -19.92
CA VAL A 430 -4.91 -7.75 -20.85
C VAL A 430 -4.67 -6.41 -20.17
N VAL A 431 -3.41 -5.99 -20.04
CA VAL A 431 -3.06 -4.64 -19.59
C VAL A 431 -3.15 -3.67 -20.77
N MET A 432 -3.92 -2.60 -20.59
CA MET A 432 -4.16 -1.57 -21.59
C MET A 432 -3.93 -0.18 -20.98
N GLY A 433 -3.44 0.77 -21.79
CA GLY A 433 -3.19 2.14 -21.36
C GLY A 433 -1.81 2.65 -21.74
N SER A 434 -1.04 3.16 -20.78
CA SER A 434 0.34 3.60 -20.98
C SER A 434 1.32 2.93 -20.03
N ALA A 435 2.64 3.05 -20.30
CA ALA A 435 3.66 2.57 -19.36
C ALA A 435 3.44 3.16 -17.96
N THR A 436 3.49 2.31 -16.94
CA THR A 436 3.28 2.73 -15.54
C THR A 436 4.51 3.43 -14.95
N LEU A 437 4.44 3.90 -13.70
CA LEU A 437 5.50 4.69 -13.07
C LEU A 437 6.82 3.92 -12.92
N GLY A 438 6.78 2.65 -12.57
CA GLY A 438 7.99 1.85 -12.31
C GLY A 438 8.50 2.00 -10.87
N LYS A 439 7.62 1.98 -9.87
CA LYS A 439 8.00 1.96 -8.45
C LYS A 439 8.07 0.53 -7.93
N GLY A 440 9.23 -0.11 -8.08
CA GLY A 440 9.48 -1.50 -7.71
C GLY A 440 10.34 -1.67 -6.46
N LEU A 441 10.34 -0.71 -5.53
CA LEU A 441 11.06 -0.77 -4.26
C LEU A 441 10.09 -0.81 -3.08
N VAL A 442 10.37 -1.67 -2.09
CA VAL A 442 9.55 -1.85 -0.88
C VAL A 442 10.32 -1.32 0.31
N GLN A 443 9.64 -0.50 1.11
CA GLN A 443 10.18 0.03 2.36
C GLN A 443 9.69 -0.78 3.56
N THR A 444 10.61 -1.06 4.49
CA THR A 444 10.29 -1.47 5.85
C THR A 444 10.28 -0.25 6.77
N ILE A 445 9.58 -0.35 7.90
CA ILE A 445 9.37 0.77 8.81
C ILE A 445 9.97 0.43 10.17
N GLY A 446 10.91 1.26 10.63
CA GLY A 446 11.48 1.21 11.97
C GLY A 446 10.90 2.32 12.84
N GLN A 447 10.40 1.97 14.03
CA GLN A 447 9.99 2.95 15.03
C GLN A 447 11.20 3.33 15.89
N LEU A 448 11.39 4.63 16.11
CA LEU A 448 12.48 5.17 16.90
C LEU A 448 12.05 5.54 18.32
N PRO A 449 12.98 5.56 19.30
CA PRO A 449 12.67 5.83 20.69
C PRO A 449 12.02 7.20 20.97
N ASN A 450 12.28 8.21 20.10
CA ASN A 450 11.64 9.52 20.17
C ASN A 450 10.25 9.59 19.55
N GLY A 451 9.71 8.45 19.05
CA GLY A 451 8.42 8.39 18.36
C GLY A 451 8.46 8.67 16.86
N ALA A 452 9.62 9.02 16.31
CA ALA A 452 9.86 9.13 14.87
C ALA A 452 9.83 7.75 14.17
N GLU A 453 9.81 7.75 12.83
CA GLU A 453 9.88 6.53 12.03
C GLU A 453 10.95 6.64 10.93
N LEU A 454 11.61 5.52 10.66
CA LEU A 454 12.45 5.34 9.47
C LEU A 454 11.72 4.49 8.45
N PHE A 455 11.63 4.98 7.22
CA PHE A 455 11.28 4.17 6.06
C PHE A 455 12.58 3.81 5.35
N VAL A 456 12.87 2.52 5.24
CA VAL A 456 14.12 2.04 4.63
C VAL A 456 13.77 1.08 3.51
N THR A 457 14.24 1.36 2.32
CA THR A 457 14.12 0.45 1.19
C THR A 457 14.96 -0.81 1.44
N TRP A 458 14.30 -1.96 1.54
CA TRP A 458 14.94 -3.21 1.91
C TRP A 458 14.78 -4.34 0.88
N SER A 459 13.86 -4.19 -0.08
CA SER A 459 13.69 -5.17 -1.14
C SER A 459 13.26 -4.55 -2.46
N ARG A 460 13.58 -5.27 -3.53
CA ARG A 460 13.12 -5.02 -4.89
C ARG A 460 11.96 -5.94 -5.22
N VAL A 461 11.00 -5.44 -5.99
CA VAL A 461 9.89 -6.25 -6.51
C VAL A 461 10.22 -6.69 -7.93
N LEU A 462 10.13 -7.99 -8.14
CA LEU A 462 10.11 -8.60 -9.45
C LEU A 462 8.68 -9.07 -9.76
N ALA A 463 8.27 -8.94 -11.00
CA ALA A 463 7.03 -9.52 -11.50
C ALA A 463 7.11 -11.05 -11.56
N PRO A 464 5.99 -11.77 -11.78
CA PRO A 464 5.97 -13.23 -11.80
C PRO A 464 7.03 -13.88 -12.69
N LEU A 465 7.28 -13.35 -13.89
CA LEU A 465 8.28 -13.84 -14.83
C LEU A 465 9.71 -13.33 -14.53
N GLY A 466 9.95 -12.73 -13.36
CA GLY A 466 11.29 -12.37 -12.87
C GLY A 466 11.87 -11.06 -13.40
N TRP A 467 11.11 -10.25 -14.13
CA TRP A 467 11.57 -8.93 -14.58
C TRP A 467 11.32 -7.86 -13.49
N PRO A 468 12.19 -6.83 -13.39
CA PRO A 468 12.09 -5.83 -12.34
C PRO A 468 10.98 -4.81 -12.63
N LEU A 469 10.19 -4.46 -11.61
CA LEU A 469 9.26 -3.33 -11.71
C LEU A 469 9.99 -1.99 -11.62
N GLN A 470 11.09 -1.91 -10.86
CA GLN A 470 11.80 -0.64 -10.64
C GLN A 470 12.36 -0.07 -11.94
N GLY A 471 11.95 1.16 -12.25
CA GLY A 471 12.34 1.91 -13.44
C GLY A 471 11.65 1.47 -14.73
N LEU A 472 11.38 0.17 -14.91
CA LEU A 472 10.72 -0.39 -16.09
C LEU A 472 9.20 -0.12 -16.06
N GLY A 473 8.54 -0.38 -14.93
CA GLY A 473 7.09 -0.37 -14.83
C GLY A 473 6.44 -1.52 -15.60
N VAL A 474 5.13 -1.53 -15.62
CA VAL A 474 4.34 -2.46 -16.44
C VAL A 474 4.14 -1.85 -17.81
N MET A 475 4.64 -2.53 -18.84
CA MET A 475 4.38 -2.18 -20.25
C MET A 475 3.04 -2.80 -20.66
N PRO A 476 2.08 -2.00 -21.17
CA PRO A 476 0.78 -2.50 -21.58
C PRO A 476 0.87 -3.31 -22.87
N GLN A 477 0.00 -4.29 -23.00
CA GLN A 477 -0.15 -5.11 -24.22
C GLN A 477 -0.84 -4.31 -25.34
N VAL A 478 -1.70 -3.36 -24.96
CA VAL A 478 -2.36 -2.42 -25.87
C VAL A 478 -2.09 -1.00 -25.38
N CYS A 479 -1.40 -0.23 -26.20
CA CYS A 479 -0.97 1.13 -25.90
C CYS A 479 -1.99 2.16 -26.39
N THR A 480 -2.54 2.97 -25.47
CA THR A 480 -3.49 4.04 -25.83
C THR A 480 -2.85 5.42 -25.90
N SER A 481 -1.63 5.59 -25.35
CA SER A 481 -0.96 6.88 -25.26
C SER A 481 -0.42 7.42 -26.60
N LEU A 482 -0.40 6.60 -27.63
CA LEU A 482 0.07 6.98 -28.97
C LEU A 482 -1.02 7.64 -29.82
N GLY A 483 -2.26 7.73 -29.31
CA GLY A 483 -3.41 8.33 -29.96
C GLY A 483 -4.30 7.33 -30.71
N GLU A 484 -5.50 7.78 -31.09
CA GLU A 484 -6.59 6.94 -31.62
C GLU A 484 -6.19 6.17 -32.88
N ALA A 485 -5.56 6.86 -33.87
CA ALA A 485 -5.14 6.20 -35.11
C ALA A 485 -4.09 5.09 -34.90
N ALA A 486 -3.18 5.28 -33.94
CA ALA A 486 -2.20 4.25 -33.60
C ALA A 486 -2.84 3.08 -32.86
N LEU A 487 -3.85 3.35 -32.03
CA LEU A 487 -4.63 2.32 -31.35
C LEU A 487 -5.42 1.46 -32.34
N ASP A 488 -6.12 2.09 -33.30
CA ASP A 488 -6.87 1.36 -34.33
C ASP A 488 -5.97 0.43 -35.13
N HIS A 489 -4.79 0.93 -35.55
CA HIS A 489 -3.79 0.12 -36.26
C HIS A 489 -3.30 -1.06 -35.39
N GLN A 490 -3.01 -0.80 -34.12
CA GLN A 490 -2.54 -1.83 -33.20
C GLN A 490 -3.60 -2.94 -32.96
N LEU A 491 -4.89 -2.58 -32.86
CA LEU A 491 -5.97 -3.56 -32.74
C LEU A 491 -6.13 -4.38 -34.02
N GLN A 492 -5.96 -3.77 -35.19
CA GLN A 492 -5.95 -4.48 -36.46
C GLN A 492 -4.77 -5.45 -36.54
N ASP A 493 -3.55 -5.02 -36.18
CA ASP A 493 -2.34 -5.87 -36.17
C ASP A 493 -2.49 -7.06 -35.19
N LEU A 494 -3.17 -6.85 -34.05
CA LEU A 494 -3.51 -7.92 -33.13
C LEU A 494 -4.42 -8.96 -33.80
N ALA A 495 -5.46 -8.51 -34.51
CA ALA A 495 -6.38 -9.40 -35.23
C ALA A 495 -5.67 -10.20 -36.33
N GLU A 496 -4.71 -9.59 -37.03
CA GLU A 496 -3.92 -10.21 -38.09
C GLU A 496 -2.75 -11.06 -37.57
N GLY A 497 -2.42 -10.96 -36.27
CA GLY A 497 -1.31 -11.68 -35.63
C GLY A 497 0.07 -11.10 -35.91
N THR A 498 0.12 -9.86 -36.39
CA THR A 498 1.36 -9.13 -36.77
C THR A 498 1.77 -8.06 -35.74
N ALA A 499 1.13 -8.03 -34.56
CA ALA A 499 1.25 -6.96 -33.59
C ALA A 499 2.68 -6.74 -33.07
N ASP A 500 3.20 -5.52 -33.25
CA ASP A 500 4.50 -5.04 -32.72
C ASP A 500 4.57 -5.11 -31.18
N SER A 501 3.41 -5.14 -30.49
CA SER A 501 3.36 -5.22 -29.04
C SER A 501 4.06 -6.48 -28.47
N ARG A 502 4.16 -7.56 -29.25
CA ARG A 502 4.93 -8.75 -28.88
C ARG A 502 6.40 -8.43 -28.63
N ASP A 503 6.99 -7.56 -29.44
CA ASP A 503 8.42 -7.23 -29.37
C ASP A 503 8.76 -6.44 -28.12
N TRP A 504 8.02 -5.38 -27.80
CA TRP A 504 8.31 -4.61 -26.58
C TRP A 504 7.91 -5.36 -25.30
N ILE A 505 6.85 -6.16 -25.33
CA ILE A 505 6.48 -7.01 -24.21
C ILE A 505 7.55 -8.07 -23.97
N ALA A 506 8.02 -8.77 -25.01
CA ALA A 506 9.09 -9.75 -24.91
C ALA A 506 10.38 -9.10 -24.40
N ALA A 507 10.76 -7.94 -24.96
CA ALA A 507 11.93 -7.19 -24.51
C ALA A 507 11.83 -6.79 -23.03
N ALA A 508 10.66 -6.33 -22.56
CA ALA A 508 10.42 -5.98 -21.17
C ALA A 508 10.53 -7.19 -20.23
N ARG A 509 9.96 -8.35 -20.63
CA ARG A 509 9.99 -9.59 -19.82
C ARG A 509 11.38 -10.24 -19.76
N GLN A 510 12.29 -9.85 -20.65
CA GLN A 510 13.69 -10.32 -20.64
C GLN A 510 14.64 -9.47 -19.78
N ILE A 511 14.20 -8.32 -19.26
CA ILE A 511 15.02 -7.52 -18.36
C ILE A 511 15.25 -8.29 -17.06
N ARG A 512 16.52 -8.30 -16.60
CA ARG A 512 16.92 -8.88 -15.30
C ARG A 512 17.80 -7.89 -14.55
N TYR A 513 17.93 -8.08 -13.25
CA TYR A 513 18.82 -7.28 -12.41
C TYR A 513 20.28 -7.74 -12.54
N PRO A 514 21.26 -6.82 -12.57
CA PRO A 514 21.14 -5.36 -12.68
C PRO A 514 20.63 -4.94 -14.08
N ALA A 515 19.70 -3.97 -14.11
CA ALA A 515 19.03 -3.55 -15.33
C ALA A 515 19.76 -2.35 -15.97
N ASP A 516 19.99 -2.44 -17.29
CA ASP A 516 20.53 -1.32 -18.06
C ASP A 516 19.44 -0.25 -18.27
N LEU A 517 19.68 0.95 -17.72
CA LEU A 517 18.76 2.09 -17.83
C LEU A 517 18.50 2.49 -19.29
N SER A 518 19.49 2.43 -20.16
CA SER A 518 19.33 2.81 -21.57
C SER A 518 18.38 1.84 -22.29
N ARG A 519 18.45 0.56 -21.98
CA ARG A 519 17.56 -0.48 -22.49
C ARG A 519 16.14 -0.27 -21.96
N ILE A 520 15.97 0.02 -20.66
CA ILE A 520 14.68 0.34 -20.05
C ILE A 520 14.04 1.53 -20.77
N LEU A 521 14.77 2.63 -20.93
CA LEU A 521 14.26 3.84 -21.59
C LEU A 521 13.87 3.57 -23.05
N THR A 522 14.60 2.70 -23.76
CA THR A 522 14.28 2.30 -25.13
C THR A 522 12.97 1.54 -25.18
N ILE A 523 12.75 0.58 -24.30
CA ILE A 523 11.50 -0.20 -24.21
C ILE A 523 10.32 0.73 -23.91
N ARG A 524 10.46 1.63 -22.94
CA ARG A 524 9.39 2.56 -22.53
C ARG A 524 8.98 3.55 -23.62
N LYS A 525 9.83 3.81 -24.63
CA LYS A 525 9.48 4.63 -25.79
C LYS A 525 8.40 4.00 -26.68
N ALA A 526 8.26 2.67 -26.65
CA ALA A 526 7.23 1.98 -27.43
C ALA A 526 5.80 2.33 -26.96
N CYS A 527 5.63 2.61 -25.66
CA CYS A 527 4.38 3.11 -25.10
C CYS A 527 4.68 4.16 -24.03
N PRO A 528 4.80 5.44 -24.38
CA PRO A 528 5.16 6.50 -23.45
C PRO A 528 4.14 6.65 -22.32
N ALA A 529 4.62 6.89 -21.09
CA ALA A 529 3.76 7.16 -19.95
C ALA A 529 2.90 8.41 -20.19
N ALA A 530 1.61 8.30 -19.97
CA ALA A 530 0.63 9.37 -20.11
C ALA A 530 -0.43 9.27 -19.01
N ILE A 531 -1.21 10.33 -18.83
CA ILE A 531 -2.39 10.31 -17.96
C ILE A 531 -3.53 9.68 -18.74
N GLY A 532 -4.23 8.72 -18.11
CA GLY A 532 -5.36 8.03 -18.72
C GLY A 532 -6.55 8.96 -19.00
N THR A 533 -7.34 8.63 -19.99
CA THR A 533 -8.49 9.39 -20.47
C THR A 533 -9.76 8.53 -20.55
N ASP A 534 -10.92 9.14 -20.80
CA ASP A 534 -12.16 8.38 -21.01
C ASP A 534 -12.08 7.47 -22.26
N GLY A 535 -11.26 7.84 -23.26
CA GLY A 535 -11.03 7.04 -24.46
C GLY A 535 -10.40 5.66 -24.15
N ASP A 536 -9.66 5.52 -23.07
CA ASP A 536 -9.11 4.23 -22.65
C ASP A 536 -10.22 3.24 -22.24
N LEU A 537 -11.30 3.75 -21.61
CA LEU A 537 -12.47 2.93 -21.26
C LEU A 537 -13.23 2.49 -22.51
N ASP A 538 -13.42 3.40 -23.47
CA ASP A 538 -14.09 3.08 -24.73
C ASP A 538 -13.30 2.00 -25.51
N ALA A 539 -11.97 2.12 -25.53
CA ALA A 539 -11.07 1.12 -26.12
C ALA A 539 -11.13 -0.22 -25.38
N ALA A 540 -11.19 -0.20 -24.03
CA ALA A 540 -11.32 -1.41 -23.25
C ALA A 540 -12.64 -2.15 -23.53
N TYR A 541 -13.75 -1.43 -23.66
CA TYR A 541 -15.04 -2.04 -24.04
C TYR A 541 -14.98 -2.63 -25.45
N SER A 542 -14.38 -1.91 -26.41
CA SER A 542 -14.21 -2.42 -27.77
C SER A 542 -13.42 -3.72 -27.79
N LEU A 543 -12.31 -3.80 -27.04
CA LEU A 543 -11.49 -5.02 -26.97
C LEU A 543 -12.22 -6.17 -26.28
N LEU A 544 -12.99 -5.92 -25.22
CA LEU A 544 -13.82 -6.95 -24.56
C LEU A 544 -14.93 -7.49 -25.48
N ASP A 545 -15.42 -6.65 -26.40
CA ASP A 545 -16.45 -7.04 -27.36
C ASP A 545 -15.90 -7.80 -28.58
N ASN A 546 -14.56 -7.83 -28.74
CA ASN A 546 -13.87 -8.56 -29.81
C ASN A 546 -13.00 -9.71 -29.25
N PRO A 547 -13.54 -10.93 -29.13
CA PRO A 547 -12.79 -12.06 -28.56
C PRO A 547 -11.55 -12.48 -29.35
N VAL A 548 -11.43 -12.10 -30.64
CA VAL A 548 -10.25 -12.41 -31.46
C VAL A 548 -9.09 -11.52 -31.04
N GLU A 549 -9.30 -10.21 -31.04
CA GLU A 549 -8.30 -9.23 -30.62
C GLU A 549 -7.92 -9.41 -29.16
N TYR A 550 -8.89 -9.68 -28.27
CA TYR A 550 -8.63 -9.95 -26.86
C TYR A 550 -7.69 -11.14 -26.66
N ARG A 551 -7.95 -12.27 -27.33
CA ARG A 551 -7.07 -13.45 -27.24
C ARG A 551 -5.70 -13.20 -27.85
N ALA A 552 -5.62 -12.45 -28.94
CA ALA A 552 -4.36 -12.08 -29.57
C ALA A 552 -3.53 -11.18 -28.65
N ALA A 553 -4.16 -10.18 -27.99
CA ALA A 553 -3.50 -9.35 -26.99
C ALA A 553 -3.00 -10.16 -25.80
N LEU A 554 -3.80 -11.09 -25.29
CA LEU A 554 -3.40 -11.98 -24.19
C LEU A 554 -2.19 -12.86 -24.57
N ALA A 555 -2.13 -13.30 -25.84
CA ALA A 555 -1.04 -14.13 -26.36
C ALA A 555 0.27 -13.39 -26.61
N THR A 556 0.33 -12.05 -26.43
CA THR A 556 1.58 -11.29 -26.53
C THR A 556 2.54 -11.57 -25.38
N ILE A 557 2.05 -12.06 -24.24
CA ILE A 557 2.88 -12.46 -23.10
C ILE A 557 3.62 -13.76 -23.47
N PRO A 558 4.97 -13.79 -23.39
CA PRO A 558 5.76 -14.97 -23.67
C PRO A 558 5.38 -16.13 -22.73
N GLU A 559 5.61 -17.36 -23.19
CA GLU A 559 5.54 -18.52 -22.31
C GLU A 559 6.73 -18.51 -21.34
N GLU A 560 6.50 -19.02 -20.13
CA GLU A 560 7.55 -19.22 -19.17
C GLU A 560 8.56 -20.22 -19.80
N GLU A 561 9.79 -19.79 -20.07
CA GLU A 561 10.84 -20.71 -20.44
C GLU A 561 11.03 -21.66 -19.25
N SER A 562 10.63 -22.92 -19.44
CA SER A 562 10.89 -23.97 -18.46
C SER A 562 12.43 -24.03 -18.28
N SER A 563 12.94 -23.39 -17.24
CA SER A 563 14.35 -23.53 -16.86
C SER A 563 14.61 -25.02 -16.70
N PRO A 564 15.63 -25.60 -17.36
CA PRO A 564 16.00 -26.98 -17.12
C PRO A 564 16.27 -27.14 -15.62
N PRO A 565 15.87 -28.24 -14.99
CA PRO A 565 16.15 -28.48 -13.60
C PRO A 565 17.65 -28.37 -13.41
N ASN A 566 18.09 -27.42 -12.56
CA ASN A 566 19.48 -27.32 -12.17
C ASN A 566 19.90 -28.66 -11.59
N GLY A 567 20.62 -29.44 -12.40
CA GLY A 567 21.25 -30.66 -12.01
C GLY A 567 22.47 -30.35 -11.15
N GLY A 568 22.52 -30.91 -9.97
CA GLY A 568 23.71 -31.07 -9.15
C GLY A 568 23.77 -30.24 -7.92
#